data_6151fb1e05885922737608aa090e22e6
#
_entry.id   6151fb1e05885922737608aa090e22e6
#
_cell.length_a   1.000
_cell.length_b   1.000
_cell.length_c   1.000
_cell.angle_alpha   90.00
_cell.angle_beta   90.00
_cell.angle_gamma   90.00
#
_symmetry.space_group_name_H-M   'P 1'
#
loop_
_entity.id
_entity.type
_entity.pdbx_description
1 polymer ?
#
loop_
_entity_poly.entity_id
_entity_poly.type
_entity_poly.pdbx_seq_one_letter_code
_entity_poly.pdbx_strand_id
1 'polypeptide(L)'
;SDVAIDHEILARTSDAYRRFRNTLRFLLSELEGQFEPETDGVAFADLLPLDKLMVARLTQVQAEVDDAYSCYEFPRAYRALYDFVVTELSNVYLDALKDRLYCDKPGSLERRSAQTVLAELFSMLMRDLQPILSYTVDEAMAYAPAGCVDHQKYAALLDWYKSPITVDEANEFEGVLEASLELRSAVTKALEDARSAGTFTKSQQVRVKAVVPAEMYALLTGDKAVDLAEFYIVSDVELTQGEELSVAIEAAEGECCDRCWNYRTTVGEYNGHAHICERCANAL
;
A
#
# COMPACT_ATOMS: atom_id res chain seq x y z
N SER A 1 -32.59 14.68 14.28
CA SER A 1 -31.80 15.89 14.59
C SER A 1 -31.52 16.61 13.30
N ASP A 2 -31.64 17.95 13.32
CA ASP A 2 -31.36 18.79 12.16
C ASP A 2 -29.87 18.70 11.82
N VAL A 3 -29.55 18.56 10.53
CA VAL A 3 -28.18 18.58 10.05
C VAL A 3 -27.80 20.00 9.71
N ALA A 4 -26.88 20.60 10.46
CA ALA A 4 -26.31 21.89 10.12
C ALA A 4 -25.42 21.76 8.88
N ILE A 5 -25.59 22.65 7.91
CA ILE A 5 -24.76 22.69 6.70
C ILE A 5 -24.15 24.09 6.61
N ASP A 6 -22.81 24.11 6.46
CA ASP A 6 -22.05 25.33 6.17
C ASP A 6 -20.98 25.08 5.11
N HIS A 7 -20.29 26.13 4.69
CA HIS A 7 -19.24 26.03 3.68
C HIS A 7 -18.03 25.16 4.14
N GLU A 8 -17.73 25.15 5.42
CA GLU A 8 -16.63 24.37 5.97
C GLU A 8 -16.93 22.87 5.93
N ILE A 9 -18.16 22.48 6.30
CA ILE A 9 -18.63 21.09 6.22
C ILE A 9 -18.59 20.60 4.77
N LEU A 10 -19.09 21.42 3.83
CA LEU A 10 -19.03 21.07 2.40
C LEU A 10 -17.59 20.94 1.89
N ALA A 11 -16.67 21.81 2.32
CA ALA A 11 -15.26 21.72 1.95
C ALA A 11 -14.63 20.44 2.46
N ARG A 12 -14.83 20.05 3.72
CA ARG A 12 -14.34 18.81 4.31
C ARG A 12 -14.88 17.57 3.58
N THR A 13 -16.18 17.59 3.25
CA THR A 13 -16.80 16.49 2.49
C THR A 13 -16.20 16.38 1.08
N SER A 14 -15.96 17.51 0.42
CA SER A 14 -15.30 17.57 -0.88
C SER A 14 -13.86 17.05 -0.83
N ASP A 15 -13.11 17.33 0.25
CA ASP A 15 -11.75 16.83 0.41
C ASP A 15 -11.74 15.31 0.65
N ALA A 16 -12.66 14.79 1.45
CA ALA A 16 -12.82 13.34 1.63
C ALA A 16 -13.16 12.64 0.31
N TYR A 17 -14.10 13.20 -0.47
CA TYR A 17 -14.42 12.70 -1.81
C TYR A 17 -13.20 12.66 -2.73
N ARG A 18 -12.39 13.73 -2.77
CA ARG A 18 -11.18 13.79 -3.59
C ARG A 18 -10.18 12.67 -3.25
N ARG A 19 -10.08 12.29 -1.97
CA ARG A 19 -9.19 11.20 -1.54
C ARG A 19 -9.64 9.86 -2.12
N PHE A 20 -10.91 9.50 -2.00
CA PHE A 20 -11.45 8.29 -2.64
C PHE A 20 -11.24 8.30 -4.16
N ARG A 21 -11.62 9.39 -4.81
CA ARG A 21 -11.49 9.52 -6.28
C ARG A 21 -10.03 9.42 -6.74
N ASN A 22 -9.11 10.05 -6.04
CA ASN A 22 -7.69 10.00 -6.38
C ASN A 22 -7.11 8.59 -6.18
N THR A 23 -7.54 7.88 -5.14
CA THR A 23 -7.13 6.48 -4.92
C THR A 23 -7.65 5.59 -6.03
N LEU A 24 -8.93 5.63 -6.38
CA LEU A 24 -9.48 4.87 -7.51
C LEU A 24 -8.73 5.18 -8.81
N ARG A 25 -8.44 6.46 -9.08
CA ARG A 25 -7.69 6.88 -10.25
C ARG A 25 -6.26 6.31 -10.26
N PHE A 26 -5.58 6.30 -9.13
CA PHE A 26 -4.25 5.71 -9.00
C PHE A 26 -4.31 4.21 -9.31
N LEU A 27 -5.24 3.48 -8.69
CA LEU A 27 -5.40 2.05 -8.93
C LEU A 27 -5.63 1.76 -10.41
N LEU A 28 -6.51 2.50 -11.05
CA LEU A 28 -6.78 2.36 -12.48
C LEU A 28 -5.55 2.65 -13.34
N SER A 29 -4.77 3.70 -13.04
CA SER A 29 -3.60 4.06 -13.83
C SER A 29 -2.50 2.99 -13.84
N GLU A 30 -2.46 2.14 -12.81
CA GLU A 30 -1.48 1.04 -12.71
C GLU A 30 -2.01 -0.29 -13.27
N LEU A 31 -3.30 -0.35 -13.58
CA LEU A 31 -3.94 -1.56 -14.10
C LEU A 31 -4.31 -1.46 -15.58
N GLU A 32 -4.83 -0.30 -16.04
CA GLU A 32 -5.37 -0.13 -17.37
C GLU A 32 -4.32 -0.41 -18.45
N GLY A 33 -4.61 -1.41 -19.33
CA GLY A 33 -3.75 -1.81 -20.43
C GLY A 33 -2.40 -2.43 -20.02
N GLN A 34 -2.17 -2.68 -18.73
CA GLN A 34 -0.92 -3.23 -18.22
C GLN A 34 -1.10 -4.54 -17.44
N PHE A 35 -2.31 -4.86 -17.03
CA PHE A 35 -2.61 -5.99 -16.16
C PHE A 35 -4.00 -6.56 -16.46
N GLU A 36 -4.05 -7.86 -16.69
CA GLU A 36 -5.30 -8.63 -16.83
C GLU A 36 -5.35 -9.67 -15.71
N PRO A 37 -6.31 -9.58 -14.76
CA PRO A 37 -6.37 -10.45 -13.58
C PRO A 37 -6.35 -11.94 -13.90
N GLU A 38 -7.00 -12.36 -15.00
CA GLU A 38 -7.11 -13.77 -15.38
C GLU A 38 -5.80 -14.38 -15.87
N THR A 39 -4.92 -13.59 -16.49
CA THR A 39 -3.66 -14.08 -17.09
C THR A 39 -2.42 -13.66 -16.32
N ASP A 40 -2.46 -12.52 -15.66
CA ASP A 40 -1.33 -11.89 -14.99
C ASP A 40 -1.42 -12.01 -13.46
N GLY A 41 -2.58 -12.41 -12.94
CA GLY A 41 -2.84 -12.51 -11.51
C GLY A 41 -1.94 -13.54 -10.81
N VAL A 42 -1.47 -13.19 -9.63
CA VAL A 42 -0.64 -14.05 -8.76
C VAL A 42 -1.53 -14.62 -7.67
N ALA A 43 -1.45 -15.94 -7.43
CA ALA A 43 -2.18 -16.58 -6.35
C ALA A 43 -1.74 -16.02 -4.99
N PHE A 44 -2.66 -15.94 -4.01
CA PHE A 44 -2.35 -15.39 -2.68
C PHE A 44 -1.11 -16.04 -2.04
N ALA A 45 -0.97 -17.36 -2.18
CA ALA A 45 0.17 -18.09 -1.63
C ALA A 45 1.53 -17.61 -2.19
N ASP A 46 1.55 -17.11 -3.43
CA ASP A 46 2.74 -16.70 -4.16
C ASP A 46 2.98 -15.18 -4.15
N LEU A 47 2.03 -14.40 -3.58
CA LEU A 47 2.21 -12.96 -3.40
C LEU A 47 3.43 -12.65 -2.53
N LEU A 48 4.02 -11.49 -2.74
CA LEU A 48 5.09 -10.98 -1.87
C LEU A 48 4.55 -10.65 -0.47
N PRO A 49 5.39 -10.68 0.58
CA PRO A 49 4.93 -10.50 1.96
C PRO A 49 4.12 -9.23 2.21
N LEU A 50 4.54 -8.09 1.68
CA LEU A 50 3.81 -6.81 1.81
C LEU A 50 2.42 -6.88 1.16
N ASP A 51 2.32 -7.57 0.04
CA ASP A 51 1.07 -7.75 -0.70
C ASP A 51 0.12 -8.71 0.04
N LYS A 52 0.64 -9.80 0.62
CA LYS A 52 -0.12 -10.68 1.52
C LYS A 52 -0.67 -9.92 2.72
N LEU A 53 0.17 -9.10 3.35
CA LEU A 53 -0.23 -8.26 4.47
C LEU A 53 -1.38 -7.31 4.08
N MET A 54 -1.32 -6.71 2.90
CA MET A 54 -2.37 -5.81 2.42
C MET A 54 -3.67 -6.56 2.09
N VAL A 55 -3.61 -7.77 1.50
CA VAL A 55 -4.81 -8.61 1.30
C VAL A 55 -5.43 -9.01 2.64
N ALA A 56 -4.62 -9.35 3.63
CA ALA A 56 -5.12 -9.64 4.98
C ALA A 56 -5.85 -8.41 5.57
N ARG A 57 -5.24 -7.24 5.47
CA ARG A 57 -5.86 -6.00 5.96
C ARG A 57 -7.14 -5.62 5.22
N LEU A 58 -7.15 -5.72 3.90
CA LEU A 58 -8.33 -5.55 3.05
C LEU A 58 -9.47 -6.47 3.51
N THR A 59 -9.18 -7.75 3.82
CA THR A 59 -10.16 -8.74 4.28
C THR A 59 -10.80 -8.33 5.61
N GLN A 60 -10.01 -7.83 6.55
CA GLN A 60 -10.50 -7.33 7.83
C GLN A 60 -11.41 -6.11 7.66
N VAL A 61 -10.98 -5.15 6.83
CA VAL A 61 -11.78 -3.94 6.53
C VAL A 61 -13.09 -4.31 5.83
N GLN A 62 -13.05 -5.26 4.88
CA GLN A 62 -14.25 -5.75 4.21
C GLN A 62 -15.24 -6.34 5.22
N ALA A 63 -14.79 -7.15 6.16
CA ALA A 63 -15.66 -7.73 7.19
C ALA A 63 -16.32 -6.66 8.07
N GLU A 64 -15.59 -5.60 8.42
CA GLU A 64 -16.15 -4.45 9.16
C GLU A 64 -17.18 -3.68 8.34
N VAL A 65 -16.92 -3.45 7.06
CA VAL A 65 -17.83 -2.74 6.14
C VAL A 65 -19.09 -3.56 5.91
N ASP A 66 -18.99 -4.88 5.68
CA ASP A 66 -20.11 -5.78 5.50
C ASP A 66 -21.03 -5.80 6.73
N ASP A 67 -20.44 -5.88 7.93
CA ASP A 67 -21.18 -5.82 9.18
C ASP A 67 -21.89 -4.47 9.34
N ALA A 68 -21.20 -3.36 9.05
CA ALA A 68 -21.76 -2.01 9.14
C ALA A 68 -22.92 -1.81 8.15
N TYR A 69 -22.82 -2.27 6.92
CA TYR A 69 -23.90 -2.18 5.94
C TYR A 69 -25.08 -3.10 6.28
N SER A 70 -24.81 -4.30 6.81
CA SER A 70 -25.89 -5.22 7.24
C SER A 70 -26.73 -4.66 8.39
N CYS A 71 -26.12 -3.81 9.23
CA CYS A 71 -26.78 -3.10 10.34
C CYS A 71 -27.31 -1.71 9.95
N TYR A 72 -27.19 -1.29 8.67
CA TYR A 72 -27.51 0.06 8.19
C TYR A 72 -26.71 1.17 8.87
N GLU A 73 -25.51 0.88 9.36
CA GLU A 73 -24.60 1.84 10.01
C GLU A 73 -23.67 2.51 8.99
N PHE A 74 -24.24 3.21 8.01
CA PHE A 74 -23.49 3.88 6.92
C PHE A 74 -22.32 4.78 7.40
N PRO A 75 -22.45 5.55 8.51
CA PRO A 75 -21.32 6.33 9.01
C PRO A 75 -20.13 5.47 9.48
N ARG A 76 -20.37 4.24 9.97
CA ARG A 76 -19.32 3.30 10.35
C ARG A 76 -18.63 2.74 9.12
N ALA A 77 -19.38 2.27 8.14
CA ALA A 77 -18.83 1.82 6.85
C ALA A 77 -17.98 2.91 6.19
N TYR A 78 -18.51 4.14 6.11
CA TYR A 78 -17.78 5.29 5.56
C TYR A 78 -16.47 5.55 6.30
N ARG A 79 -16.47 5.50 7.64
CA ARG A 79 -15.28 5.76 8.46
C ARG A 79 -14.22 4.67 8.24
N ALA A 80 -14.61 3.39 8.27
CA ALA A 80 -13.69 2.28 8.02
C ALA A 80 -13.02 2.41 6.64
N LEU A 81 -13.80 2.69 5.59
CA LEU A 81 -13.27 2.91 4.24
C LEU A 81 -12.37 4.14 4.15
N TYR A 82 -12.75 5.25 4.78
CA TYR A 82 -11.98 6.49 4.74
C TYR A 82 -10.63 6.33 5.45
N ASP A 83 -10.63 5.76 6.64
CA ASP A 83 -9.42 5.54 7.42
C ASP A 83 -8.48 4.57 6.69
N PHE A 84 -9.01 3.49 6.14
CA PHE A 84 -8.24 2.55 5.33
C PHE A 84 -7.61 3.23 4.11
N VAL A 85 -8.39 3.95 3.32
CA VAL A 85 -7.91 4.61 2.09
C VAL A 85 -6.88 5.70 2.38
N VAL A 86 -7.06 6.48 3.44
CA VAL A 86 -6.19 7.62 3.74
C VAL A 86 -4.95 7.21 4.51
N THR A 87 -5.11 6.43 5.58
CA THR A 87 -4.00 6.14 6.49
C THR A 87 -3.17 4.94 6.05
N GLU A 88 -3.81 3.91 5.53
CA GLU A 88 -3.13 2.65 5.22
C GLU A 88 -2.78 2.55 3.74
N LEU A 89 -3.72 2.81 2.83
CA LEU A 89 -3.43 2.74 1.40
C LEU A 89 -2.55 3.90 0.95
N SER A 90 -3.04 5.14 1.01
CA SER A 90 -2.36 6.28 0.41
C SER A 90 -1.05 6.63 1.09
N ASN A 91 -0.98 6.55 2.43
CA ASN A 91 0.19 6.97 3.18
C ASN A 91 1.22 5.85 3.41
N VAL A 92 0.89 4.60 3.14
CA VAL A 92 1.80 3.47 3.37
C VAL A 92 1.93 2.63 2.12
N TYR A 93 0.92 1.84 1.78
CA TYR A 93 1.03 0.79 0.79
C TYR A 93 1.30 1.32 -0.62
N LEU A 94 0.46 2.22 -1.12
CA LEU A 94 0.59 2.76 -2.49
C LEU A 94 1.88 3.55 -2.68
N ASP A 95 2.39 4.18 -1.62
CA ASP A 95 3.66 4.90 -1.69
C ASP A 95 4.86 3.93 -1.73
N ALA A 96 4.83 2.86 -0.92
CA ALA A 96 5.84 1.81 -0.92
C ALA A 96 5.93 1.08 -2.27
N LEU A 97 4.80 0.84 -2.94
CA LEU A 97 4.76 0.14 -4.22
C LEU A 97 5.36 0.89 -5.41
N LYS A 98 5.54 2.21 -5.32
CA LYS A 98 6.00 3.01 -6.48
C LYS A 98 7.31 2.52 -7.06
N ASP A 99 8.24 2.07 -6.22
CA ASP A 99 9.52 1.54 -6.69
C ASP A 99 9.31 0.29 -7.56
N ARG A 100 8.50 -0.66 -7.13
CA ARG A 100 8.16 -1.88 -7.91
C ARG A 100 7.38 -1.55 -9.18
N LEU A 101 6.35 -0.73 -9.08
CA LEU A 101 5.48 -0.40 -10.21
C LEU A 101 6.22 0.34 -11.33
N TYR A 102 7.19 1.20 -10.99
CA TYR A 102 7.88 2.04 -11.97
C TYR A 102 9.26 1.52 -12.38
N CYS A 103 9.90 0.72 -11.54
CA CYS A 103 11.28 0.31 -11.77
C CYS A 103 11.45 -1.18 -12.12
N ASP A 104 10.50 -2.05 -11.79
CA ASP A 104 10.61 -3.45 -12.15
C ASP A 104 10.04 -3.76 -13.53
N LYS A 105 10.45 -4.91 -14.11
CA LYS A 105 10.00 -5.35 -15.44
C LYS A 105 8.49 -5.54 -15.47
N PRO A 106 7.82 -5.12 -16.56
CA PRO A 106 6.47 -5.60 -16.84
C PRO A 106 6.47 -7.14 -16.84
N GLY A 107 5.61 -7.76 -16.05
CA GLY A 107 5.53 -9.23 -15.95
C GLY A 107 6.47 -9.87 -14.93
N SER A 108 7.32 -9.12 -14.22
CA SER A 108 8.04 -9.67 -13.06
C SER A 108 7.08 -10.01 -11.92
N LEU A 109 7.48 -10.95 -11.05
CA LEU A 109 6.69 -11.32 -9.88
C LEU A 109 6.43 -10.12 -8.98
N GLU A 110 7.43 -9.28 -8.77
CA GLU A 110 7.36 -8.09 -7.92
C GLU A 110 6.26 -7.12 -8.39
N ARG A 111 6.23 -6.87 -9.71
CA ARG A 111 5.23 -5.99 -10.30
C ARG A 111 3.85 -6.65 -10.37
N ARG A 112 3.76 -7.93 -10.78
CA ARG A 112 2.50 -8.68 -10.88
C ARG A 112 1.86 -8.91 -9.52
N SER A 113 2.64 -9.18 -8.47
CA SER A 113 2.15 -9.29 -7.09
C SER A 113 1.47 -8.00 -6.64
N ALA A 114 2.14 -6.85 -6.83
CA ALA A 114 1.56 -5.55 -6.55
C ALA A 114 0.27 -5.30 -7.36
N GLN A 115 0.30 -5.49 -8.67
CA GLN A 115 -0.86 -5.26 -9.55
C GLN A 115 -2.05 -6.16 -9.20
N THR A 116 -1.80 -7.41 -8.78
CA THR A 116 -2.86 -8.31 -8.29
C THR A 116 -3.59 -7.69 -7.09
N VAL A 117 -2.84 -7.19 -6.13
CA VAL A 117 -3.47 -6.57 -4.94
C VAL A 117 -4.12 -5.23 -5.27
N LEU A 118 -3.56 -4.44 -6.20
CA LEU A 118 -4.25 -3.23 -6.69
C LEU A 118 -5.59 -3.56 -7.35
N ALA A 119 -5.68 -4.68 -8.09
CA ALA A 119 -6.94 -5.15 -8.68
C ALA A 119 -7.96 -5.59 -7.62
N GLU A 120 -7.52 -6.31 -6.58
CA GLU A 120 -8.35 -6.69 -5.44
C GLU A 120 -8.87 -5.45 -4.68
N LEU A 121 -8.00 -4.48 -4.39
CA LEU A 121 -8.35 -3.21 -3.76
C LEU A 121 -9.36 -2.42 -4.60
N PHE A 122 -9.12 -2.34 -5.92
CA PHE A 122 -10.06 -1.69 -6.82
C PHE A 122 -11.42 -2.38 -6.82
N SER A 123 -11.42 -3.71 -6.91
CA SER A 123 -12.63 -4.55 -6.92
C SER A 123 -13.45 -4.39 -5.63
N MET A 124 -12.79 -4.35 -4.47
CA MET A 124 -13.42 -4.08 -3.17
C MET A 124 -13.99 -2.65 -3.12
N LEU A 125 -13.15 -1.64 -3.35
CA LEU A 125 -13.56 -0.24 -3.22
C LEU A 125 -14.68 0.15 -4.18
N MET A 126 -14.72 -0.44 -5.38
CA MET A 126 -15.82 -0.24 -6.31
C MET A 126 -17.17 -0.65 -5.72
N ARG A 127 -17.21 -1.78 -5.03
CA ARG A 127 -18.44 -2.34 -4.45
C ARG A 127 -18.84 -1.62 -3.18
N ASP A 128 -17.88 -1.38 -2.32
CA ASP A 128 -18.12 -0.81 -0.99
C ASP A 128 -18.45 0.68 -1.03
N LEU A 129 -17.88 1.42 -1.99
CA LEU A 129 -18.19 2.83 -2.21
C LEU A 129 -19.47 3.05 -3.03
N GLN A 130 -20.00 2.04 -3.69
CA GLN A 130 -21.16 2.17 -4.54
C GLN A 130 -22.39 2.78 -3.84
N PRO A 131 -22.77 2.37 -2.60
CA PRO A 131 -23.89 2.97 -1.90
C PRO A 131 -23.70 4.46 -1.54
N ILE A 132 -22.47 4.95 -1.53
CA ILE A 132 -22.10 6.31 -1.11
C ILE A 132 -21.72 7.19 -2.30
N LEU A 133 -20.96 6.65 -3.26
CA LEU A 133 -20.37 7.38 -4.40
C LEU A 133 -20.79 6.77 -5.75
N SER A 134 -22.08 6.46 -5.92
CA SER A 134 -22.63 5.68 -7.03
C SER A 134 -22.16 6.16 -8.42
N TYR A 135 -22.20 7.47 -8.69
CA TYR A 135 -21.78 8.02 -10.00
C TYR A 135 -20.27 7.91 -10.25
N THR A 136 -19.47 8.13 -9.20
CA THR A 136 -18.01 8.04 -9.30
C THR A 136 -17.57 6.60 -9.54
N VAL A 137 -18.21 5.66 -8.88
CA VAL A 137 -17.95 4.23 -9.04
C VAL A 137 -18.36 3.79 -10.45
N ASP A 138 -19.52 4.20 -10.94
CA ASP A 138 -19.99 3.85 -12.28
C ASP A 138 -19.08 4.45 -13.38
N GLU A 139 -18.58 5.68 -13.20
CA GLU A 139 -17.53 6.27 -14.04
C GLU A 139 -16.24 5.44 -13.99
N ALA A 140 -15.75 5.07 -12.80
CA ALA A 140 -14.51 4.32 -12.64
C ALA A 140 -14.59 2.92 -13.25
N MET A 141 -15.76 2.28 -13.19
CA MET A 141 -16.01 0.97 -13.77
C MET A 141 -15.75 0.93 -15.28
N ALA A 142 -16.01 2.02 -16.00
CA ALA A 142 -15.79 2.09 -17.45
C ALA A 142 -14.30 1.93 -17.86
N TYR A 143 -13.39 2.19 -16.93
CA TYR A 143 -11.93 2.12 -17.14
C TYR A 143 -11.29 0.90 -16.47
N ALA A 144 -12.07 0.06 -15.80
CA ALA A 144 -11.55 -1.11 -15.10
C ALA A 144 -11.08 -2.19 -16.08
N PRO A 145 -10.02 -2.96 -15.77
CA PRO A 145 -9.70 -4.18 -16.51
C PRO A 145 -10.87 -5.17 -16.51
N ALA A 146 -11.02 -5.92 -17.58
CA ALA A 146 -12.18 -6.82 -17.78
C ALA A 146 -12.36 -7.84 -16.64
N GLY A 147 -11.27 -8.35 -16.08
CA GLY A 147 -11.31 -9.32 -14.97
C GLY A 147 -11.63 -8.73 -13.60
N CYS A 148 -11.60 -7.39 -13.43
CA CYS A 148 -11.92 -6.75 -12.15
C CYS A 148 -13.42 -6.56 -11.93
N VAL A 149 -14.19 -6.35 -13.00
CA VAL A 149 -15.63 -6.06 -12.96
C VAL A 149 -16.34 -6.63 -14.17
N ASP A 150 -17.64 -6.91 -14.03
CA ASP A 150 -18.50 -7.29 -15.14
C ASP A 150 -19.05 -6.03 -15.82
N HIS A 151 -18.44 -5.63 -16.93
CA HIS A 151 -18.86 -4.45 -17.71
C HIS A 151 -20.26 -4.51 -18.34
N GLN A 152 -20.93 -5.66 -18.29
CA GLN A 152 -22.31 -5.80 -18.75
C GLN A 152 -23.32 -5.41 -17.67
N LYS A 153 -22.87 -5.17 -16.44
CA LYS A 153 -23.70 -4.75 -15.31
C LYS A 153 -23.45 -3.29 -14.96
N TYR A 154 -24.41 -2.63 -14.36
CA TYR A 154 -24.19 -1.40 -13.63
C TYR A 154 -23.48 -1.71 -12.31
N ALA A 155 -22.68 -0.78 -11.81
CA ALA A 155 -21.95 -0.95 -10.55
C ALA A 155 -22.86 -1.37 -9.37
N ALA A 156 -24.09 -0.82 -9.33
CA ALA A 156 -25.11 -1.17 -8.33
C ALA A 156 -25.63 -2.62 -8.38
N LEU A 157 -25.34 -3.34 -9.46
CA LEU A 157 -25.76 -4.73 -9.65
C LEU A 157 -24.62 -5.74 -9.52
N LEU A 158 -23.43 -5.26 -9.14
CA LEU A 158 -22.30 -6.13 -8.83
C LEU A 158 -22.57 -6.85 -7.50
N ASP A 159 -22.19 -8.12 -7.43
CA ASP A 159 -22.18 -8.84 -6.16
C ASP A 159 -21.17 -8.21 -5.19
N TRP A 160 -21.40 -8.36 -3.88
CA TRP A 160 -20.45 -7.92 -2.86
C TRP A 160 -19.07 -8.55 -3.09
N TYR A 161 -18.04 -7.78 -2.74
CA TYR A 161 -16.66 -8.27 -2.84
C TYR A 161 -16.46 -9.50 -1.95
N LYS A 162 -15.68 -10.45 -2.46
CA LYS A 162 -15.25 -11.63 -1.70
C LYS A 162 -13.74 -11.70 -1.72
N SER A 163 -13.15 -11.61 -0.55
CA SER A 163 -11.71 -11.76 -0.39
C SER A 163 -11.23 -13.16 -0.79
N PRO A 164 -10.01 -13.28 -1.35
CA PRO A 164 -9.40 -14.58 -1.64
C PRO A 164 -9.02 -15.39 -0.38
N ILE A 165 -9.03 -14.77 0.80
CA ILE A 165 -8.76 -15.43 2.09
C ILE A 165 -9.88 -15.17 3.09
N THR A 166 -9.95 -16.00 4.12
CA THR A 166 -10.88 -15.86 5.23
C THR A 166 -10.41 -14.81 6.24
N VAL A 167 -11.32 -14.35 7.11
CA VAL A 167 -10.98 -13.43 8.21
C VAL A 167 -9.99 -14.07 9.20
N ASP A 168 -10.13 -15.38 9.46
CA ASP A 168 -9.22 -16.09 10.36
C ASP A 168 -7.79 -16.14 9.80
N GLU A 169 -7.64 -16.41 8.49
CA GLU A 169 -6.34 -16.33 7.82
C GLU A 169 -5.77 -14.90 7.82
N ALA A 170 -6.63 -13.89 7.65
CA ALA A 170 -6.23 -12.49 7.71
C ALA A 170 -5.72 -12.08 9.09
N ASN A 171 -6.36 -12.54 10.15
CA ASN A 171 -5.98 -12.23 11.54
C ASN A 171 -4.59 -12.77 11.91
N GLU A 172 -4.09 -13.79 11.21
CA GLU A 172 -2.73 -14.26 11.40
C GLU A 172 -1.63 -13.23 11.03
N PHE A 173 -1.99 -12.17 10.30
CA PHE A 173 -1.08 -11.09 9.93
C PHE A 173 -1.15 -9.87 10.88
N GLU A 174 -2.10 -9.82 11.81
CA GLU A 174 -2.35 -8.67 12.66
C GLU A 174 -1.09 -8.26 13.46
N GLY A 175 -0.42 -9.22 14.10
CA GLY A 175 0.80 -8.94 14.88
C GLY A 175 1.94 -8.36 14.03
N VAL A 176 2.14 -8.86 12.81
CA VAL A 176 3.17 -8.31 11.89
C VAL A 176 2.80 -6.90 11.45
N LEU A 177 1.52 -6.64 11.17
CA LEU A 177 1.03 -5.32 10.78
C LEU A 177 1.25 -4.31 11.92
N GLU A 178 0.82 -4.64 13.13
CA GLU A 178 0.98 -3.79 14.32
C GLU A 178 2.45 -3.48 14.60
N ALA A 179 3.31 -4.51 14.62
CA ALA A 179 4.75 -4.34 14.83
C ALA A 179 5.40 -3.46 13.74
N SER A 180 5.01 -3.65 12.47
CA SER A 180 5.51 -2.85 11.35
C SER A 180 5.07 -1.38 11.44
N LEU A 181 3.83 -1.11 11.83
CA LEU A 181 3.29 0.24 11.99
C LEU A 181 3.86 0.96 13.23
N GLU A 182 4.08 0.24 14.34
CA GLU A 182 4.72 0.79 15.53
C GLU A 182 6.15 1.23 15.22
N LEU A 183 6.94 0.36 14.61
CA LEU A 183 8.30 0.71 14.19
C LEU A 183 8.29 1.84 13.15
N ARG A 184 7.33 1.85 12.22
CA ARG A 184 7.16 2.93 11.23
C ARG A 184 6.96 4.29 11.90
N SER A 185 6.19 4.36 12.98
CA SER A 185 5.99 5.60 13.74
C SER A 185 7.30 6.15 14.30
N ALA A 186 8.15 5.28 14.86
CA ALA A 186 9.46 5.66 15.37
C ALA A 186 10.42 6.08 14.23
N VAL A 187 10.43 5.35 13.12
CA VAL A 187 11.23 5.68 11.92
C VAL A 187 10.81 7.02 11.33
N THR A 188 9.50 7.24 11.15
CA THR A 188 8.98 8.52 10.62
C THR A 188 9.38 9.70 11.48
N LYS A 189 9.28 9.57 12.81
CA LYS A 189 9.73 10.61 13.74
C LYS A 189 11.22 10.89 13.60
N ALA A 190 12.06 9.86 13.55
CA ALA A 190 13.50 10.01 13.38
C ALA A 190 13.88 10.67 12.03
N LEU A 191 13.13 10.34 10.95
CA LEU A 191 13.29 10.97 9.64
C LEU A 191 12.89 12.46 9.65
N GLU A 192 11.82 12.82 10.36
CA GLU A 192 11.39 14.21 10.52
C GLU A 192 12.40 15.03 11.33
N ASP A 193 12.93 14.47 12.40
CA ASP A 193 13.98 15.09 13.20
C ASP A 193 15.26 15.33 12.37
N ALA A 194 15.69 14.33 11.60
CA ALA A 194 16.84 14.42 10.71
C ALA A 194 16.65 15.46 9.59
N ARG A 195 15.42 15.52 9.03
CA ARG A 195 15.06 16.53 8.02
C ARG A 195 15.05 17.95 8.61
N SER A 196 14.52 18.11 9.81
CA SER A 196 14.48 19.39 10.53
C SER A 196 15.87 19.86 10.91
N ALA A 197 16.79 18.96 11.22
CA ALA A 197 18.21 19.24 11.46
C ALA A 197 19.00 19.53 10.17
N GLY A 198 18.39 19.34 8.98
CA GLY A 198 19.05 19.51 7.68
C GLY A 198 20.07 18.43 7.32
N THR A 199 20.06 17.29 8.03
CA THR A 199 21.00 16.17 7.79
C THR A 199 20.64 15.40 6.52
N PHE A 200 19.34 15.12 6.32
CA PHE A 200 18.82 14.42 5.15
C PHE A 200 17.58 15.14 4.60
N THR A 201 17.40 15.10 3.29
CA THR A 201 16.24 15.71 2.61
C THR A 201 15.25 14.70 2.10
N LYS A 202 15.71 13.48 1.81
CA LYS A 202 14.89 12.36 1.27
C LYS A 202 15.10 11.11 2.11
N SER A 203 14.05 10.33 2.31
CA SER A 203 14.10 9.07 3.06
C SER A 203 15.01 8.03 2.39
N GLN A 204 15.12 8.03 1.06
CA GLN A 204 16.01 7.11 0.34
C GLN A 204 17.51 7.35 0.61
N GLN A 205 17.89 8.52 1.15
CA GLN A 205 19.27 8.78 1.55
C GLN A 205 19.69 8.04 2.83
N VAL A 206 18.76 7.32 3.44
CA VAL A 206 18.86 6.86 4.82
C VAL A 206 18.97 5.34 4.91
N ARG A 207 19.86 4.90 5.80
CA ARG A 207 19.84 3.60 6.44
C ARG A 207 19.27 3.75 7.85
N VAL A 208 18.30 2.92 8.18
CA VAL A 208 17.68 2.87 9.51
C VAL A 208 18.36 1.77 10.33
N LYS A 209 18.82 2.09 11.55
CA LYS A 209 19.21 1.10 12.54
C LYS A 209 18.16 1.07 13.64
N ALA A 210 17.43 -0.02 13.74
CA ALA A 210 16.38 -0.20 14.72
C ALA A 210 16.74 -1.28 15.72
N VAL A 211 16.60 -0.97 17.01
CA VAL A 211 16.64 -1.93 18.10
C VAL A 211 15.20 -2.15 18.54
N VAL A 212 14.76 -3.39 18.64
CA VAL A 212 13.36 -3.72 19.00
C VAL A 212 13.29 -4.82 20.05
N PRO A 213 12.23 -4.87 20.89
CA PRO A 213 12.00 -5.95 21.83
C PRO A 213 11.91 -7.32 21.14
N ALA A 214 12.18 -8.40 21.90
CA ALA A 214 12.24 -9.76 21.36
C ALA A 214 10.97 -10.21 20.63
N GLU A 215 9.79 -9.88 21.15
CA GLU A 215 8.51 -10.20 20.50
C GLU A 215 8.37 -9.50 19.16
N MET A 216 8.64 -8.20 19.11
CA MET A 216 8.60 -7.42 17.86
C MET A 216 9.65 -7.92 16.86
N TYR A 217 10.86 -8.25 17.32
CA TYR A 217 11.91 -8.83 16.48
C TYR A 217 11.46 -10.12 15.82
N ALA A 218 10.84 -11.03 16.58
CA ALA A 218 10.33 -12.30 16.06
C ALA A 218 9.24 -12.10 14.99
N LEU A 219 8.35 -11.13 15.17
CA LEU A 219 7.32 -10.79 14.18
C LEU A 219 7.92 -10.19 12.90
N LEU A 220 8.87 -9.25 13.05
CA LEU A 220 9.48 -8.53 11.94
C LEU A 220 10.56 -9.33 11.18
N THR A 221 10.94 -10.52 11.66
CA THR A 221 11.90 -11.43 11.01
C THR A 221 11.33 -12.82 10.74
N GLY A 222 10.08 -13.07 11.09
CA GLY A 222 9.37 -14.33 10.89
C GLY A 222 8.91 -14.57 9.45
N ASP A 223 8.21 -15.67 9.23
CA ASP A 223 7.77 -16.11 7.89
C ASP A 223 6.82 -15.13 7.18
N LYS A 224 6.12 -14.28 7.93
CA LYS A 224 5.20 -13.27 7.42
C LYS A 224 5.81 -11.87 7.38
N ALA A 225 7.11 -11.74 7.71
CA ALA A 225 7.79 -10.46 7.76
C ALA A 225 7.82 -9.78 6.37
N VAL A 226 7.60 -8.48 6.35
CA VAL A 226 7.71 -7.65 5.15
C VAL A 226 9.12 -7.12 4.97
N ASP A 227 9.49 -6.72 3.76
CA ASP A 227 10.71 -5.92 3.55
C ASP A 227 10.51 -4.54 4.19
N LEU A 228 11.23 -4.31 5.30
CA LEU A 228 11.12 -3.08 6.06
C LEU A 228 11.69 -1.87 5.31
N ALA A 229 12.67 -2.06 4.43
CA ALA A 229 13.22 -0.97 3.63
C ALA A 229 12.18 -0.48 2.61
N GLU A 230 11.45 -1.41 1.97
CA GLU A 230 10.32 -1.09 1.12
C GLU A 230 9.19 -0.43 1.92
N PHE A 231 8.79 -1.02 3.06
CA PHE A 231 7.68 -0.55 3.87
C PHE A 231 7.89 0.86 4.45
N TYR A 232 9.13 1.25 4.77
CA TYR A 232 9.49 2.58 5.29
C TYR A 232 9.98 3.53 4.21
N ILE A 233 10.16 3.05 2.98
CA ILE A 233 10.65 3.84 1.83
C ILE A 233 12.03 4.43 2.13
N VAL A 234 12.93 3.58 2.61
CA VAL A 234 14.34 3.90 2.89
C VAL A 234 15.24 2.96 2.10
N SER A 235 16.53 3.28 1.98
CA SER A 235 17.44 2.44 1.20
C SER A 235 17.86 1.16 1.91
N ASP A 236 17.89 1.15 3.24
CA ASP A 236 18.26 -0.03 4.02
C ASP A 236 17.73 0.04 5.46
N VAL A 237 17.46 -1.13 6.06
CA VAL A 237 17.05 -1.28 7.46
C VAL A 237 17.86 -2.39 8.10
N GLU A 238 18.59 -2.04 9.14
CA GLU A 238 19.26 -2.99 10.04
C GLU A 238 18.43 -3.15 11.31
N LEU A 239 17.94 -4.37 11.55
CA LEU A 239 17.13 -4.71 12.70
C LEU A 239 17.93 -5.53 13.70
N THR A 240 17.96 -5.11 14.96
CA THR A 240 18.60 -5.83 16.05
C THR A 240 17.65 -5.99 17.23
N GLN A 241 17.83 -7.08 17.97
CA GLN A 241 17.05 -7.34 19.19
C GLN A 241 17.66 -6.59 20.38
N GLY A 242 16.83 -5.97 21.22
CA GLY A 242 17.21 -5.32 22.47
C GLY A 242 16.08 -5.28 23.47
N GLU A 243 16.19 -4.45 24.49
CA GLU A 243 15.19 -4.34 25.56
C GLU A 243 14.09 -3.32 25.22
N GLU A 244 14.45 -2.20 24.58
CA GLU A 244 13.54 -1.12 24.26
C GLU A 244 13.63 -0.73 22.77
N LEU A 245 12.50 -0.24 22.24
CA LEU A 245 12.43 0.29 20.90
C LEU A 245 13.28 1.57 20.77
N SER A 246 14.24 1.54 19.88
CA SER A 246 15.02 2.73 19.51
C SER A 246 15.36 2.73 18.03
N VAL A 247 15.45 3.92 17.44
CA VAL A 247 15.75 4.11 16.02
C VAL A 247 16.86 5.13 15.87
N ALA A 248 17.90 4.79 15.13
CA ALA A 248 18.95 5.69 14.68
C ALA A 248 18.96 5.79 13.15
N ILE A 249 19.31 6.96 12.64
CA ILE A 249 19.34 7.26 11.20
C ILE A 249 20.76 7.55 10.80
N GLU A 250 21.23 6.83 9.78
CA GLU A 250 22.58 7.02 9.19
C GLU A 250 22.46 7.23 7.68
N ALA A 251 23.52 7.71 7.05
CA ALA A 251 23.57 7.76 5.59
C ALA A 251 23.56 6.34 5.01
N ALA A 252 22.76 6.13 3.99
CA ALA A 252 22.74 4.87 3.26
C ALA A 252 24.07 4.67 2.51
N GLU A 253 24.51 3.42 2.39
CA GLU A 253 25.72 3.05 1.68
C GLU A 253 25.53 3.08 0.14
N GLY A 254 26.60 3.40 -0.59
CA GLY A 254 26.62 3.41 -2.05
C GLY A 254 26.21 4.75 -2.64
N GLU A 255 25.79 4.73 -3.91
CA GLU A 255 25.40 5.91 -4.68
C GLU A 255 23.90 5.90 -5.00
N CYS A 256 23.35 7.08 -5.25
CA CYS A 256 21.94 7.21 -5.63
C CYS A 256 21.73 6.65 -7.05
N CYS A 257 20.80 5.72 -7.19
CA CYS A 257 20.38 5.25 -8.50
C CYS A 257 19.46 6.28 -9.16
N ASP A 258 19.80 6.73 -10.38
CA ASP A 258 19.04 7.76 -11.11
C ASP A 258 17.60 7.31 -11.48
N ARG A 259 17.31 6.01 -11.43
CA ARG A 259 15.99 5.46 -11.78
C ARG A 259 15.10 5.19 -10.57
N CYS A 260 15.56 4.42 -9.57
CA CYS A 260 14.74 4.09 -8.39
C CYS A 260 14.99 5.03 -7.20
N TRP A 261 16.02 5.87 -7.28
CA TRP A 261 16.43 6.84 -6.25
C TRP A 261 16.91 6.25 -4.93
N ASN A 262 16.92 4.92 -4.80
CA ASN A 262 17.53 4.26 -3.67
C ASN A 262 19.06 4.33 -3.76
N TYR A 263 19.71 4.40 -2.61
CA TYR A 263 21.17 4.30 -2.51
C TYR A 263 21.54 2.83 -2.53
N ARG A 264 22.44 2.46 -3.45
CA ARG A 264 22.87 1.06 -3.64
C ARG A 264 24.35 1.00 -3.93
N THR A 265 25.01 0.00 -3.37
CA THR A 265 26.42 -0.29 -3.68
C THR A 265 26.64 -0.85 -5.09
N THR A 266 25.56 -1.25 -5.75
CA THR A 266 25.54 -1.78 -7.12
C THR A 266 25.27 -0.71 -8.18
N VAL A 267 25.28 0.59 -7.84
CA VAL A 267 25.20 1.64 -8.85
C VAL A 267 26.51 1.67 -9.64
N GLY A 268 26.42 1.64 -10.98
CA GLY A 268 27.57 1.58 -11.85
C GLY A 268 27.19 1.43 -13.31
N GLU A 269 28.10 0.93 -14.12
CA GLU A 269 27.86 0.64 -15.54
C GLU A 269 27.37 -0.79 -15.72
N TYR A 270 26.07 -0.95 -15.98
CA TYR A 270 25.43 -2.23 -16.31
C TYR A 270 24.69 -2.14 -17.63
N ASN A 271 24.90 -3.08 -18.53
CA ASN A 271 24.19 -3.18 -19.81
C ASN A 271 24.18 -1.88 -20.62
N GLY A 272 25.26 -1.04 -20.52
CA GLY A 272 25.34 0.24 -21.21
C GLY A 272 24.61 1.41 -20.52
N HIS A 273 24.13 1.21 -19.31
CA HIS A 273 23.48 2.23 -18.49
C HIS A 273 24.41 2.61 -17.33
N ALA A 274 24.93 3.83 -17.34
CA ALA A 274 25.68 4.41 -16.24
C ALA A 274 24.73 5.00 -15.19
N HIS A 275 25.18 5.07 -13.94
CA HIS A 275 24.47 5.73 -12.82
C HIS A 275 23.15 5.09 -12.38
N ILE A 276 22.86 3.84 -12.78
CA ILE A 276 21.73 3.07 -12.26
C ILE A 276 22.22 1.80 -11.57
N CYS A 277 21.41 1.30 -10.63
CA CYS A 277 21.74 0.06 -9.92
C CYS A 277 21.50 -1.17 -10.83
N GLU A 278 22.14 -2.29 -10.50
CA GLU A 278 22.04 -3.54 -11.24
C GLU A 278 20.59 -4.00 -11.45
N ARG A 279 19.72 -3.91 -10.43
CA ARG A 279 18.30 -4.23 -10.55
C ARG A 279 17.62 -3.41 -11.64
N CYS A 280 17.82 -2.09 -11.61
CA CYS A 280 17.24 -1.19 -12.59
C CYS A 280 17.78 -1.41 -14.00
N ALA A 281 19.06 -1.72 -14.14
CA ALA A 281 19.67 -2.04 -15.43
C ALA A 281 19.15 -3.36 -16.00
N ASN A 282 18.89 -4.36 -15.15
CA ASN A 282 18.30 -5.64 -15.56
C ASN A 282 16.80 -5.53 -15.87
N ALA A 283 16.14 -4.45 -15.45
CA ALA A 283 14.73 -4.21 -15.72
C ALA A 283 14.46 -3.42 -17.01
N LEU A 284 15.48 -2.90 -17.66
CA LEU A 284 15.42 -2.22 -18.97
C LEU A 284 15.67 -3.19 -20.12
#